data_c635f0cab054dd8e22caee9e7ae2cd7d
#
_entry.id   c635f0cab054dd8e22caee9e7ae2cd7d
#
_cell.length_a   1.000
_cell.length_b   1.000
_cell.length_c   1.000
_cell.angle_alpha   90.00
_cell.angle_beta   90.00
_cell.angle_gamma   90.00
#
_symmetry.space_group_name_H-M   'P 1'
#
loop_
_entity.id
_entity.type
_entity.pdbx_description
1 polymer ?
#
loop_
_entity_poly.entity_id
_entity_poly.type
_entity_poly.pdbx_seq_one_letter_code
_entity_poly.pdbx_strand_id
1 'polypeptide(L)'
;MVNGVAGPPVGVSRPGILSILGSKIVAIFKAAPELALLSFFIVAAYVAMGVFSKIEGTEVLSATSIWAVIAGSFILSTAIAVFAVIAGIGGGVIYTPLMLGFTSIDSLVIRSTGLVVAMCSGLVSTGPFMRKGLSNIRLVAFGAAPICLGALIGSTGAILVEDAMGETGDSLVRLLLGIIMVGVAVIFVKGGAKYEYPEAKKDDKLATKLGFNFSYWEESLGKEVSWRNQRIITAGILLFLVGLMGGFFGLGGGWALTPVLNIVMATPLKVAAASSGVLLAISDGTAAWGYIKTGAMIPVFVAPWLLGQVVGGVIGANLLSRIKVSIIRYLVIGVLAFSAVKLIVRAIEEFAGIDIPVL
;
A
#
# COMPACT_ATOMS: atom_id res chain seq x y z
N MET A 1 7.25 70.17 26.74
CA MET A 1 6.81 69.36 25.60
C MET A 1 8.01 68.50 25.18
N VAL A 2 8.06 67.26 25.60
CA VAL A 2 9.13 66.35 25.26
C VAL A 2 8.47 65.16 24.54
N ASN A 3 8.72 65.07 23.23
CA ASN A 3 8.24 63.97 22.39
C ASN A 3 9.07 62.74 22.69
N GLY A 4 8.42 61.72 23.30
CA GLY A 4 8.97 60.38 23.45
C GLY A 4 8.86 59.62 22.12
N VAL A 5 10.00 59.34 21.51
CA VAL A 5 10.15 58.45 20.34
C VAL A 5 10.06 57.03 20.87
N ALA A 6 8.98 56.32 20.55
CA ALA A 6 8.86 54.88 20.81
C ALA A 6 9.84 54.13 19.88
N GLY A 7 10.74 53.35 20.47
CA GLY A 7 11.66 52.48 19.72
C GLY A 7 10.88 51.36 19.00
N PRO A 8 11.48 50.76 17.95
CA PRO A 8 10.84 49.72 17.16
C PRO A 8 10.58 48.47 18.01
N PRO A 9 9.49 47.69 17.77
CA PRO A 9 9.16 46.51 18.54
C PRO A 9 10.23 45.46 18.37
N VAL A 10 10.63 44.89 19.50
CA VAL A 10 11.62 43.78 19.62
C VAL A 10 11.19 42.65 18.71
N GLY A 11 12.13 42.22 17.85
CA GLY A 11 11.93 41.23 16.81
C GLY A 11 11.33 39.94 17.32
N VAL A 12 10.19 39.58 16.79
CA VAL A 12 9.64 38.24 16.83
C VAL A 12 10.55 37.37 15.98
N SER A 13 11.41 36.56 16.61
CA SER A 13 12.24 35.58 15.93
C SER A 13 11.34 34.60 15.16
N ARG A 14 11.47 34.58 13.85
CA ARG A 14 10.74 33.62 13.02
C ARG A 14 11.10 32.21 13.51
N PRO A 15 10.11 31.36 13.83
CA PRO A 15 10.40 30.02 14.28
C PRO A 15 11.18 29.27 13.21
N GLY A 16 12.26 28.60 13.59
CA GLY A 16 13.12 27.87 12.66
C GLY A 16 12.31 26.78 11.94
N ILE A 17 12.73 26.41 10.73
CA ILE A 17 12.06 25.40 9.90
C ILE A 17 11.81 24.10 10.70
N LEU A 18 12.74 23.69 11.54
CA LEU A 18 12.62 22.51 12.41
C LEU A 18 11.51 22.63 13.45
N SER A 19 11.28 23.82 14.03
CA SER A 19 10.19 24.03 15.00
C SER A 19 8.80 24.03 14.32
N ILE A 20 8.73 24.55 13.09
CA ILE A 20 7.51 24.51 12.27
C ILE A 20 7.20 23.06 11.84
N LEU A 21 8.19 22.29 11.42
CA LEU A 21 8.02 20.87 11.11
C LEU A 21 7.60 20.07 12.36
N GLY A 22 8.28 20.28 13.48
CA GLY A 22 7.96 19.59 14.75
C GLY A 22 6.53 19.88 15.21
N SER A 23 6.09 21.13 15.16
CA SER A 23 4.72 21.50 15.54
C SER A 23 3.66 20.90 14.61
N LYS A 24 3.93 20.82 13.31
CA LYS A 24 3.04 20.15 12.34
C LYS A 24 2.98 18.62 12.55
N ILE A 25 4.11 17.98 12.82
CA ILE A 25 4.15 16.55 13.13
C ILE A 25 3.35 16.25 14.42
N VAL A 26 3.57 17.02 15.48
CA VAL A 26 2.80 16.87 16.72
C VAL A 26 1.30 17.12 16.51
N ALA A 27 0.92 18.07 15.68
CA ALA A 27 -0.47 18.32 15.33
C ALA A 27 -1.09 17.13 14.56
N ILE A 28 -0.34 16.52 13.65
CA ILE A 28 -0.78 15.32 12.91
C ILE A 28 -0.99 14.15 13.86
N PHE A 29 -0.05 13.88 14.77
CA PHE A 29 -0.18 12.80 15.75
C PHE A 29 -1.31 13.03 16.75
N LYS A 30 -1.60 14.29 17.12
CA LYS A 30 -2.79 14.62 17.92
C LYS A 30 -4.10 14.39 17.16
N ALA A 31 -4.10 14.67 15.87
CA ALA A 31 -5.28 14.47 15.01
C ALA A 31 -5.50 12.98 14.62
N ALA A 32 -4.44 12.18 14.66
CA ALA A 32 -4.45 10.76 14.28
C ALA A 32 -3.58 9.94 15.25
N PRO A 33 -4.06 9.69 16.49
CA PRO A 33 -3.30 9.00 17.52
C PRO A 33 -2.91 7.57 17.12
N GLU A 34 -3.67 6.93 16.23
CA GLU A 34 -3.36 5.63 15.66
C GLU A 34 -2.04 5.63 14.86
N LEU A 35 -1.69 6.74 14.20
CA LEU A 35 -0.42 6.87 13.48
C LEU A 35 0.77 6.99 14.45
N ALA A 36 0.57 7.70 15.57
CA ALA A 36 1.57 7.79 16.62
C ALA A 36 1.83 6.41 17.24
N LEU A 37 0.76 5.67 17.54
CA LEU A 37 0.83 4.32 18.12
C LEU A 37 1.53 3.36 17.14
N LEU A 38 1.15 3.38 15.85
CA LEU A 38 1.77 2.55 14.83
C LEU A 38 3.27 2.85 14.70
N SER A 39 3.65 4.13 14.61
CA SER A 39 5.07 4.54 14.55
C SER A 39 5.84 4.13 15.79
N PHE A 40 5.24 4.26 16.97
CA PHE A 40 5.85 3.82 18.22
C PHE A 40 6.12 2.31 18.22
N PHE A 41 5.15 1.48 17.83
CA PHE A 41 5.34 0.03 17.76
C PHE A 41 6.41 -0.37 16.73
N ILE A 42 6.47 0.30 15.57
CA ILE A 42 7.51 0.05 14.56
C ILE A 42 8.90 0.36 15.16
N VAL A 43 9.06 1.52 15.79
CA VAL A 43 10.34 1.92 16.39
C VAL A 43 10.70 1.00 17.56
N ALA A 44 9.72 0.68 18.42
CA ALA A 44 9.93 -0.23 19.55
C ALA A 44 10.35 -1.64 19.10
N ALA A 45 9.71 -2.18 18.07
CA ALA A 45 10.09 -3.46 17.46
C ALA A 45 11.50 -3.40 16.88
N TYR A 46 11.85 -2.32 16.18
CA TYR A 46 13.19 -2.12 15.62
C TYR A 46 14.27 -2.06 16.72
N VAL A 47 14.03 -1.29 17.78
CA VAL A 47 14.96 -1.19 18.93
C VAL A 47 15.08 -2.53 19.65
N ALA A 48 13.96 -3.22 19.92
CA ALA A 48 13.95 -4.52 20.56
C ALA A 48 14.80 -5.53 19.77
N MET A 49 14.65 -5.56 18.45
CA MET A 49 15.46 -6.42 17.58
C MET A 49 16.94 -6.05 17.58
N GLY A 50 17.29 -4.77 17.56
CA GLY A 50 18.67 -4.32 17.68
C GLY A 50 19.34 -4.72 18.99
N VAL A 51 18.54 -4.82 20.08
CA VAL A 51 19.01 -5.25 21.40
C VAL A 51 19.11 -6.78 21.49
N PHE A 52 18.16 -7.51 20.91
CA PHE A 52 18.06 -8.97 21.07
C PHE A 52 18.69 -9.78 19.93
N SER A 53 18.93 -9.18 18.76
CA SER A 53 19.64 -9.86 17.66
C SER A 53 21.14 -9.79 17.90
N LYS A 54 21.70 -10.82 18.49
CA LYS A 54 23.14 -11.13 18.35
C LYS A 54 23.33 -11.69 16.95
N ILE A 55 23.76 -10.85 16.01
CA ILE A 55 24.14 -11.29 14.67
C ILE A 55 25.54 -11.88 14.80
N GLU A 56 25.62 -13.19 14.98
CA GLU A 56 26.87 -13.93 14.87
C GLU A 56 27.16 -14.21 13.38
N GLY A 57 28.27 -13.70 12.89
CA GLY A 57 28.94 -14.29 11.72
C GLY A 57 28.60 -13.75 10.34
N THR A 58 28.21 -12.51 10.16
CA THR A 58 28.16 -11.85 8.83
C THR A 58 29.28 -10.85 8.68
N GLU A 59 29.83 -10.74 7.46
CA GLU A 59 30.75 -9.65 7.10
C GLU A 59 30.11 -8.32 7.53
N VAL A 60 30.75 -7.63 8.46
CA VAL A 60 30.23 -6.40 9.05
C VAL A 60 30.26 -5.33 7.98
N LEU A 61 29.11 -5.08 7.35
CA LEU A 61 28.90 -3.87 6.54
C LEU A 61 29.33 -2.66 7.39
N SER A 62 30.06 -1.74 6.79
CA SER A 62 30.46 -0.53 7.52
C SER A 62 29.22 0.18 8.07
N ALA A 63 29.30 0.76 9.26
CA ALA A 63 28.18 1.49 9.86
C ALA A 63 27.61 2.53 8.91
N THR A 64 28.44 3.15 8.09
CA THR A 64 28.04 4.11 7.04
C THR A 64 27.16 3.47 5.98
N SER A 65 27.48 2.24 5.53
CA SER A 65 26.67 1.51 4.53
C SER A 65 25.30 1.11 5.10
N ILE A 66 25.24 0.70 6.36
CA ILE A 66 23.97 0.37 7.04
C ILE A 66 23.08 1.60 7.12
N TRP A 67 23.62 2.75 7.56
CA TRP A 67 22.84 3.99 7.64
C TRP A 67 22.39 4.48 6.27
N ALA A 68 23.21 4.31 5.22
CA ALA A 68 22.83 4.65 3.85
C ALA A 68 21.65 3.80 3.35
N VAL A 69 21.65 2.49 3.63
CA VAL A 69 20.53 1.58 3.28
C VAL A 69 19.26 1.96 4.05
N ILE A 70 19.36 2.22 5.35
CA ILE A 70 18.21 2.62 6.18
C ILE A 70 17.62 3.94 5.67
N ALA A 71 18.47 4.96 5.46
CA ALA A 71 18.02 6.26 4.97
C ALA A 71 17.44 6.18 3.55
N GLY A 72 18.10 5.44 2.65
CA GLY A 72 17.65 5.22 1.28
C GLY A 72 16.29 4.51 1.24
N SER A 73 16.12 3.45 2.01
CA SER A 73 14.85 2.71 2.15
C SER A 73 13.73 3.60 2.69
N PHE A 74 14.01 4.40 3.71
CA PHE A 74 13.04 5.34 4.28
C PHE A 74 12.60 6.40 3.27
N ILE A 75 13.54 7.03 2.56
CA ILE A 75 13.25 8.08 1.56
C ILE A 75 12.45 7.49 0.39
N LEU A 76 12.89 6.33 -0.13
CA LEU A 76 12.21 5.67 -1.24
C LEU A 76 10.80 5.22 -0.84
N SER A 77 10.65 4.65 0.36
CA SER A 77 9.34 4.27 0.88
C SER A 77 8.42 5.47 1.06
N THR A 78 8.95 6.60 1.56
CA THR A 78 8.17 7.83 1.69
C THR A 78 7.67 8.30 0.32
N ALA A 79 8.51 8.29 -0.70
CA ALA A 79 8.11 8.64 -2.06
C ALA A 79 7.04 7.68 -2.61
N ILE A 80 7.26 6.37 -2.49
CA ILE A 80 6.28 5.34 -2.90
C ILE A 80 4.95 5.57 -2.20
N ALA A 81 4.94 5.83 -0.89
CA ALA A 81 3.71 6.02 -0.12
C ALA A 81 2.92 7.25 -0.56
N VAL A 82 3.60 8.37 -0.86
CA VAL A 82 2.95 9.57 -1.39
C VAL A 82 2.19 9.23 -2.68
N PHE A 83 2.86 8.56 -3.63
CA PHE A 83 2.26 8.20 -4.91
C PHE A 83 1.16 7.15 -4.74
N ALA A 84 1.39 6.12 -3.94
CA ALA A 84 0.45 5.03 -3.71
C ALA A 84 -0.86 5.50 -3.07
N VAL A 85 -0.78 6.38 -2.06
CA VAL A 85 -1.94 6.94 -1.38
C VAL A 85 -2.75 7.84 -2.30
N ILE A 86 -2.10 8.69 -3.10
CA ILE A 86 -2.79 9.57 -4.04
C ILE A 86 -3.43 8.75 -5.19
N ALA A 87 -2.78 7.67 -5.64
CA ALA A 87 -3.33 6.77 -6.64
C ALA A 87 -4.36 5.77 -6.09
N GLY A 88 -4.40 5.57 -4.77
CA GLY A 88 -5.32 4.63 -4.10
C GLY A 88 -5.01 3.15 -4.36
N ILE A 89 -3.72 2.80 -4.59
CA ILE A 89 -3.33 1.43 -5.00
C ILE A 89 -2.59 0.64 -3.92
N GLY A 90 -2.18 1.29 -2.83
CA GLY A 90 -1.33 0.67 -1.80
C GLY A 90 0.16 0.60 -2.20
N GLY A 91 1.04 0.74 -1.20
CA GLY A 91 2.49 0.86 -1.41
C GLY A 91 3.13 -0.39 -2.01
N GLY A 92 2.65 -1.60 -1.69
CA GLY A 92 3.21 -2.87 -2.15
C GLY A 92 3.16 -3.06 -3.66
N VAL A 93 2.15 -2.53 -4.33
CA VAL A 93 1.99 -2.61 -5.80
C VAL A 93 3.11 -1.91 -6.56
N ILE A 94 3.70 -0.88 -5.97
CA ILE A 94 4.86 -0.17 -6.54
C ILE A 94 6.16 -0.79 -6.01
N TYR A 95 6.20 -1.08 -4.69
CA TYR A 95 7.39 -1.57 -4.02
C TYR A 95 7.88 -2.91 -4.59
N THR A 96 7.01 -3.92 -4.63
CA THR A 96 7.42 -5.30 -4.97
C THR A 96 7.98 -5.42 -6.38
N PRO A 97 7.31 -4.94 -7.45
CA PRO A 97 7.86 -5.03 -8.80
C PRO A 97 9.15 -4.21 -8.97
N LEU A 98 9.23 -3.06 -8.31
CA LEU A 98 10.42 -2.22 -8.36
C LEU A 98 11.61 -2.94 -7.71
N MET A 99 11.43 -3.50 -6.52
CA MET A 99 12.52 -4.19 -5.83
C MET A 99 12.93 -5.49 -6.52
N LEU A 100 11.99 -6.31 -6.98
CA LEU A 100 12.27 -7.54 -7.73
C LEU A 100 12.95 -7.28 -9.07
N GLY A 101 12.64 -6.16 -9.72
CA GLY A 101 13.22 -5.78 -11.01
C GLY A 101 14.63 -5.20 -10.90
N PHE A 102 14.94 -4.47 -9.83
CA PHE A 102 16.15 -3.66 -9.74
C PHE A 102 17.15 -4.07 -8.66
N THR A 103 16.81 -5.07 -7.83
CA THR A 103 17.71 -5.55 -6.76
C THR A 103 17.95 -7.04 -6.88
N SER A 104 19.07 -7.49 -6.30
CA SER A 104 19.41 -8.91 -6.15
C SER A 104 19.00 -9.47 -4.79
N ILE A 105 18.14 -8.78 -4.05
CA ILE A 105 17.62 -9.24 -2.76
C ILE A 105 16.73 -10.45 -3.01
N ASP A 106 16.77 -11.38 -2.07
CA ASP A 106 15.92 -12.58 -2.08
C ASP A 106 14.44 -12.26 -2.34
N SER A 107 13.82 -13.04 -3.19
CA SER A 107 12.45 -12.83 -3.67
C SER A 107 11.42 -12.91 -2.53
N LEU A 108 11.57 -13.88 -1.61
CA LEU A 108 10.65 -14.01 -0.47
C LEU A 108 10.79 -12.82 0.49
N VAL A 109 12.01 -12.30 0.69
CA VAL A 109 12.26 -11.11 1.51
C VAL A 109 11.58 -9.88 0.90
N ILE A 110 11.68 -9.68 -0.41
CA ILE A 110 11.02 -8.58 -1.10
C ILE A 110 9.49 -8.72 -1.01
N ARG A 111 8.96 -9.90 -1.27
CA ARG A 111 7.50 -10.17 -1.28
C ARG A 111 6.90 -10.03 0.10
N SER A 112 7.55 -10.54 1.14
CA SER A 112 7.13 -10.37 2.54
C SER A 112 7.12 -8.90 2.94
N THR A 113 8.17 -8.14 2.59
CA THR A 113 8.27 -6.70 2.84
C THR A 113 7.18 -5.94 2.08
N GLY A 114 6.91 -6.31 0.82
CA GLY A 114 5.85 -5.71 0.00
C GLY A 114 4.46 -5.84 0.62
N LEU A 115 4.13 -6.99 1.20
CA LEU A 115 2.88 -7.19 1.94
C LEU A 115 2.76 -6.26 3.15
N VAL A 116 3.82 -6.13 3.93
CA VAL A 116 3.79 -5.28 5.14
C VAL A 116 3.76 -3.80 4.76
N VAL A 117 4.45 -3.41 3.69
CA VAL A 117 4.36 -2.07 3.09
C VAL A 117 2.93 -1.78 2.63
N ALA A 118 2.27 -2.73 1.95
CA ALA A 118 0.89 -2.58 1.52
C ALA A 118 -0.09 -2.52 2.72
N MET A 119 0.09 -3.41 3.70
CA MET A 119 -0.67 -3.42 4.95
C MET A 119 -0.58 -2.05 5.67
N CYS A 120 0.63 -1.52 5.83
CA CYS A 120 0.84 -0.23 6.49
C CYS A 120 0.16 0.92 5.72
N SER A 121 0.26 0.92 4.39
CA SER A 121 -0.44 1.86 3.52
C SER A 121 -1.97 1.82 3.73
N GLY A 122 -2.54 0.60 3.85
CA GLY A 122 -3.95 0.39 4.18
C GLY A 122 -4.33 0.94 5.55
N LEU A 123 -3.53 0.64 6.58
CA LEU A 123 -3.75 1.10 7.96
C LEU A 123 -3.71 2.63 8.08
N VAL A 124 -2.73 3.28 7.45
CA VAL A 124 -2.59 4.74 7.48
C VAL A 124 -3.80 5.44 6.88
N SER A 125 -4.39 4.87 5.83
CA SER A 125 -5.58 5.44 5.18
C SER A 125 -6.90 5.14 5.91
N THR A 126 -6.96 4.04 6.65
CA THR A 126 -8.18 3.53 7.32
C THR A 126 -8.72 4.50 8.36
N GLY A 127 -7.88 5.03 9.26
CA GLY A 127 -8.31 5.89 10.35
C GLY A 127 -9.09 7.13 9.89
N PRO A 128 -8.53 7.96 9.00
CA PRO A 128 -9.21 9.11 8.44
C PRO A 128 -10.54 8.77 7.75
N PHE A 129 -10.59 7.68 7.01
CA PHE A 129 -11.80 7.27 6.27
C PHE A 129 -12.90 6.72 7.19
N MET A 130 -12.54 5.97 8.23
CA MET A 130 -13.51 5.50 9.22
C MET A 130 -14.12 6.66 10.01
N ARG A 131 -13.33 7.65 10.39
CA ARG A 131 -13.84 8.86 11.07
C ARG A 131 -14.83 9.67 10.22
N LYS A 132 -14.66 9.64 8.90
CA LYS A 132 -15.62 10.26 7.95
C LYS A 132 -16.83 9.40 7.63
N GLY A 133 -16.96 8.21 8.23
CA GLY A 133 -18.05 7.28 7.95
C GLY A 133 -18.06 6.69 6.54
N LEU A 134 -16.93 6.79 5.82
CA LEU A 134 -16.81 6.31 4.44
C LEU A 134 -16.53 4.80 4.38
N SER A 135 -15.90 4.21 5.39
CA SER A 135 -15.66 2.76 5.43
C SER A 135 -16.90 2.01 5.91
N ASN A 136 -17.37 1.07 5.09
CA ASN A 136 -18.55 0.28 5.42
C ASN A 136 -18.15 -1.06 6.05
N ILE A 137 -18.43 -1.21 7.35
CA ILE A 137 -18.03 -2.39 8.13
C ILE A 137 -18.65 -3.70 7.62
N ARG A 138 -19.90 -3.69 7.11
CA ARG A 138 -20.53 -4.89 6.57
C ARG A 138 -19.87 -5.34 5.27
N LEU A 139 -19.51 -4.37 4.42
CA LEU A 139 -18.77 -4.62 3.19
C LEU A 139 -17.38 -5.20 3.49
N VAL A 140 -16.70 -4.65 4.50
CA VAL A 140 -15.43 -5.16 5.00
C VAL A 140 -15.57 -6.57 5.55
N ALA A 141 -16.56 -6.83 6.42
CA ALA A 141 -16.80 -8.16 6.99
C ALA A 141 -17.10 -9.21 5.92
N PHE A 142 -17.87 -8.86 4.90
CA PHE A 142 -18.11 -9.74 3.75
C PHE A 142 -16.82 -10.03 2.97
N GLY A 143 -16.07 -9.00 2.63
CA GLY A 143 -14.86 -9.13 1.80
C GLY A 143 -13.69 -9.78 2.54
N ALA A 144 -13.64 -9.68 3.88
CA ALA A 144 -12.53 -10.18 4.67
C ALA A 144 -12.33 -11.70 4.53
N ALA A 145 -13.41 -12.50 4.59
CA ALA A 145 -13.28 -13.95 4.51
C ALA A 145 -12.67 -14.43 3.18
N PRO A 146 -13.23 -14.11 2.00
CA PRO A 146 -12.68 -14.60 0.75
C PRO A 146 -11.27 -14.06 0.47
N ILE A 147 -11.00 -12.79 0.78
CA ILE A 147 -9.67 -12.22 0.48
C ILE A 147 -8.59 -12.78 1.41
N CYS A 148 -8.87 -13.00 2.70
CA CYS A 148 -7.91 -13.59 3.63
C CYS A 148 -7.61 -15.05 3.29
N LEU A 149 -8.64 -15.83 2.91
CA LEU A 149 -8.44 -17.20 2.44
C LEU A 149 -7.56 -17.22 1.19
N GLY A 150 -7.85 -16.37 0.22
CA GLY A 150 -7.01 -16.22 -0.98
C GLY A 150 -5.58 -15.82 -0.62
N ALA A 151 -5.39 -14.83 0.24
CA ALA A 151 -4.09 -14.30 0.64
C ALA A 151 -3.23 -15.36 1.37
N LEU A 152 -3.85 -16.15 2.25
CA LEU A 152 -3.17 -17.24 2.95
C LEU A 152 -2.74 -18.36 1.98
N ILE A 153 -3.63 -18.77 1.08
CA ILE A 153 -3.31 -19.79 0.07
C ILE A 153 -2.24 -19.25 -0.88
N GLY A 154 -2.33 -17.99 -1.28
CA GLY A 154 -1.35 -17.35 -2.15
C GLY A 154 0.04 -17.30 -1.53
N SER A 155 0.16 -16.83 -0.29
CA SER A 155 1.46 -16.76 0.41
C SER A 155 2.06 -18.15 0.65
N THR A 156 1.23 -19.13 1.02
CA THR A 156 1.69 -20.52 1.17
C THR A 156 2.12 -21.10 -0.17
N GLY A 157 1.36 -20.88 -1.25
CA GLY A 157 1.72 -21.30 -2.60
C GLY A 157 3.02 -20.69 -3.10
N ALA A 158 3.28 -19.45 -2.74
CA ALA A 158 4.53 -18.76 -3.05
C ALA A 158 5.76 -19.46 -2.44
N ILE A 159 5.64 -19.82 -1.16
CA ILE A 159 6.71 -20.53 -0.43
C ILE A 159 6.93 -21.92 -1.01
N LEU A 160 5.84 -22.66 -1.30
CA LEU A 160 5.94 -23.98 -1.91
C LEU A 160 6.59 -23.96 -3.30
N VAL A 161 6.34 -22.93 -4.11
CA VAL A 161 6.99 -22.78 -5.42
C VAL A 161 8.48 -22.51 -5.26
N GLU A 162 8.86 -21.66 -4.30
CA GLU A 162 10.26 -21.38 -3.98
C GLU A 162 10.99 -22.66 -3.53
N ASP A 163 10.41 -23.38 -2.56
CA ASP A 163 10.97 -24.61 -2.02
C ASP A 163 11.11 -25.72 -3.09
N ALA A 164 10.16 -25.80 -4.03
CA ALA A 164 10.13 -26.85 -5.05
C ALA A 164 10.99 -26.53 -6.28
N MET A 165 11.12 -25.26 -6.67
CA MET A 165 11.69 -24.85 -7.95
C MET A 165 12.95 -23.96 -7.80
N GLY A 166 13.22 -23.42 -6.61
CA GLY A 166 14.36 -22.55 -6.36
C GLY A 166 14.45 -21.37 -7.35
N GLU A 167 15.62 -21.17 -7.96
CA GLU A 167 15.86 -20.06 -8.92
C GLU A 167 14.91 -20.06 -10.12
N THR A 168 14.52 -21.25 -10.61
CA THR A 168 13.53 -21.34 -11.71
C THR A 168 12.16 -20.86 -11.27
N GLY A 169 11.78 -21.13 -10.01
CA GLY A 169 10.56 -20.61 -9.40
C GLY A 169 10.55 -19.10 -9.32
N ASP A 170 11.66 -18.49 -8.95
CA ASP A 170 11.84 -17.05 -8.90
C ASP A 170 11.68 -16.39 -10.26
N SER A 171 12.30 -16.95 -11.29
CA SER A 171 12.20 -16.46 -12.68
C SER A 171 10.75 -16.55 -13.17
N LEU A 172 10.04 -17.65 -12.85
CA LEU A 172 8.62 -17.80 -13.16
C LEU A 172 7.76 -16.74 -12.45
N VAL A 173 8.02 -16.50 -11.17
CA VAL A 173 7.32 -15.47 -10.39
C VAL A 173 7.52 -14.09 -11.00
N ARG A 174 8.76 -13.73 -11.38
CA ARG A 174 9.08 -12.45 -12.03
C ARG A 174 8.35 -12.30 -13.36
N LEU A 175 8.32 -13.36 -14.20
CA LEU A 175 7.62 -13.35 -15.48
C LEU A 175 6.11 -13.13 -15.30
N LEU A 176 5.49 -13.92 -14.44
CA LEU A 176 4.05 -13.83 -14.16
C LEU A 176 3.70 -12.47 -13.56
N LEU A 177 4.52 -11.97 -12.63
CA LEU A 177 4.33 -10.64 -12.05
C LEU A 177 4.44 -9.54 -13.10
N GLY A 178 5.42 -9.62 -14.00
CA GLY A 178 5.57 -8.68 -15.10
C GLY A 178 4.32 -8.64 -16.00
N ILE A 179 3.77 -9.79 -16.37
CA ILE A 179 2.53 -9.89 -17.15
C ILE A 179 1.35 -9.27 -16.41
N ILE A 180 1.21 -9.55 -15.11
CA ILE A 180 0.16 -8.97 -14.26
C ILE A 180 0.30 -7.45 -14.19
N MET A 181 1.51 -6.92 -14.06
CA MET A 181 1.76 -5.47 -14.00
C MET A 181 1.38 -4.78 -15.31
N VAL A 182 1.59 -5.41 -16.47
CA VAL A 182 1.05 -4.92 -17.75
C VAL A 182 -0.47 -4.84 -17.70
N GLY A 183 -1.12 -5.90 -17.20
CA GLY A 183 -2.58 -5.93 -17.02
C GLY A 183 -3.08 -4.81 -16.10
N VAL A 184 -2.41 -4.60 -14.97
CA VAL A 184 -2.72 -3.52 -14.02
C VAL A 184 -2.54 -2.15 -14.67
N ALA A 185 -1.44 -1.92 -15.39
CA ALA A 185 -1.20 -0.66 -16.11
C ALA A 185 -2.32 -0.39 -17.13
N VAL A 186 -2.76 -1.41 -17.89
CA VAL A 186 -3.89 -1.30 -18.85
C VAL A 186 -5.19 -0.93 -18.13
N ILE A 187 -5.48 -1.52 -16.96
CA ILE A 187 -6.65 -1.17 -16.14
C ILE A 187 -6.58 0.30 -15.73
N PHE A 188 -5.40 0.77 -15.30
CA PHE A 188 -5.19 2.16 -14.93
C PHE A 188 -5.30 3.12 -16.10
N VAL A 189 -4.89 2.73 -17.31
CA VAL A 189 -5.09 3.53 -18.54
C VAL A 189 -6.57 3.65 -18.87
N LYS A 190 -7.32 2.55 -18.83
CA LYS A 190 -8.75 2.52 -19.21
C LYS A 190 -9.69 3.03 -18.10
N GLY A 191 -9.29 2.94 -16.83
CA GLY A 191 -10.09 3.39 -15.68
C GLY A 191 -10.18 4.92 -15.66
N GLY A 192 -11.31 5.48 -16.05
CA GLY A 192 -11.61 6.92 -15.98
C GLY A 192 -12.58 7.26 -14.86
N ALA A 193 -12.87 8.57 -14.69
CA ALA A 193 -13.78 9.13 -13.69
C ALA A 193 -15.26 8.68 -13.81
N LYS A 194 -15.58 7.76 -14.69
CA LYS A 194 -16.95 7.31 -15.01
C LYS A 194 -17.69 6.55 -13.90
N TYR A 195 -17.00 6.22 -12.80
CA TYR A 195 -17.56 5.30 -11.78
C TYR A 195 -17.67 5.93 -10.39
N GLU A 196 -17.78 7.26 -10.31
CA GLU A 196 -17.85 7.95 -9.02
C GLU A 196 -19.10 7.51 -8.22
N TYR A 197 -20.24 7.42 -8.91
CA TYR A 197 -21.53 6.97 -8.36
C TYR A 197 -22.14 5.91 -9.29
N PRO A 198 -21.65 4.65 -9.23
CA PRO A 198 -22.17 3.59 -10.09
C PRO A 198 -23.58 3.18 -9.68
N GLU A 199 -24.45 2.99 -10.65
CA GLU A 199 -25.80 2.47 -10.43
C GLU A 199 -25.82 0.94 -10.56
N ALA A 200 -26.50 0.27 -9.64
CA ALA A 200 -26.72 -1.16 -9.73
C ALA A 200 -27.70 -1.46 -10.90
N LYS A 201 -27.21 -2.21 -11.87
CA LYS A 201 -28.00 -2.57 -13.07
C LYS A 201 -28.97 -3.74 -12.84
N LYS A 202 -28.77 -4.53 -11.78
CA LYS A 202 -29.59 -5.71 -11.45
C LYS A 202 -29.85 -5.76 -9.95
N ASP A 203 -31.07 -6.09 -9.58
CA ASP A 203 -31.38 -6.42 -8.20
C ASP A 203 -30.74 -7.77 -7.84
N ASP A 204 -29.86 -7.77 -6.86
CA ASP A 204 -29.25 -8.97 -6.31
C ASP A 204 -30.01 -9.37 -5.03
N LYS A 205 -30.74 -10.49 -5.11
CA LYS A 205 -31.53 -11.03 -3.98
C LYS A 205 -30.64 -11.31 -2.76
N LEU A 206 -29.38 -11.74 -2.99
CA LEU A 206 -28.45 -12.01 -1.92
C LEU A 206 -27.97 -10.71 -1.26
N ALA A 207 -27.69 -9.68 -2.05
CA ALA A 207 -27.35 -8.35 -1.55
C ALA A 207 -28.47 -7.79 -0.66
N THR A 208 -29.71 -7.91 -1.11
CA THR A 208 -30.88 -7.45 -0.36
C THR A 208 -31.06 -8.27 0.93
N LYS A 209 -30.92 -9.59 0.89
CA LYS A 209 -31.03 -10.47 2.06
C LYS A 209 -29.95 -10.21 3.10
N LEU A 210 -28.72 -9.87 2.67
CA LEU A 210 -27.61 -9.53 3.54
C LEU A 210 -27.63 -8.06 4.00
N GLY A 211 -28.61 -7.28 3.54
CA GLY A 211 -28.76 -5.89 3.93
C GLY A 211 -27.66 -4.97 3.36
N PHE A 212 -27.17 -5.26 2.14
CA PHE A 212 -26.17 -4.44 1.44
C PHE A 212 -26.79 -3.25 0.69
N ASN A 213 -27.70 -2.55 1.35
CA ASN A 213 -28.27 -1.27 0.92
C ASN A 213 -27.82 -0.24 1.96
N PHE A 214 -27.08 0.75 1.52
CA PHE A 214 -26.42 1.70 2.42
C PHE A 214 -26.59 3.12 1.93
N SER A 215 -26.41 4.08 2.83
CA SER A 215 -26.29 5.48 2.51
C SER A 215 -25.13 6.11 3.27
N TYR A 216 -24.57 7.20 2.73
CA TYR A 216 -23.60 8.03 3.41
C TYR A 216 -23.80 9.49 3.03
N TRP A 217 -23.35 10.37 3.91
CA TRP A 217 -23.38 11.80 3.64
C TRP A 217 -22.22 12.21 2.72
N GLU A 218 -22.53 12.71 1.55
CA GLU A 218 -21.53 13.19 0.60
C GLU A 218 -21.33 14.70 0.77
N GLU A 219 -20.20 15.07 1.40
CA GLU A 219 -19.86 16.47 1.71
C GLU A 219 -19.78 17.36 0.47
N SER A 220 -19.25 16.81 -0.66
CA SER A 220 -19.08 17.57 -1.90
C SER A 220 -20.39 17.91 -2.60
N LEU A 221 -21.43 17.11 -2.37
CA LEU A 221 -22.76 17.29 -2.94
C LEU A 221 -23.77 17.88 -1.94
N GLY A 222 -23.41 17.94 -0.65
CA GLY A 222 -24.29 18.37 0.43
C GLY A 222 -25.58 17.55 0.56
N LYS A 223 -25.53 16.23 0.17
CA LYS A 223 -26.67 15.34 0.19
C LYS A 223 -26.30 13.92 0.62
N GLU A 224 -27.33 13.19 1.07
CA GLU A 224 -27.19 11.76 1.31
C GLU A 224 -27.20 10.99 -0.01
N VAL A 225 -26.17 10.13 -0.23
CA VAL A 225 -26.05 9.24 -1.37
C VAL A 225 -26.38 7.83 -0.89
N SER A 226 -27.44 7.25 -1.42
CA SER A 226 -27.82 5.85 -1.18
C SER A 226 -27.45 4.99 -2.36
N TRP A 227 -26.98 3.76 -2.10
CA TRP A 227 -26.64 2.81 -3.16
C TRP A 227 -27.01 1.39 -2.78
N ARG A 228 -27.11 0.53 -3.79
CA ARG A 228 -27.32 -0.92 -3.64
C ARG A 228 -26.16 -1.67 -4.25
N ASN A 229 -25.68 -2.68 -3.54
CA ASN A 229 -24.65 -3.55 -4.08
C ASN A 229 -25.28 -4.64 -4.98
N GLN A 230 -24.49 -5.11 -5.95
CA GLN A 230 -24.88 -6.16 -6.89
C GLN A 230 -23.76 -7.20 -7.04
N ARG A 231 -24.06 -8.34 -7.66
CA ARG A 231 -23.09 -9.39 -8.02
C ARG A 231 -22.19 -9.85 -6.85
N ILE A 232 -22.81 -10.06 -5.69
CA ILE A 232 -22.10 -10.39 -4.45
C ILE A 232 -21.23 -11.65 -4.60
N ILE A 233 -21.75 -12.72 -5.22
CA ILE A 233 -21.01 -13.97 -5.41
C ILE A 233 -19.79 -13.74 -6.32
N THR A 234 -19.97 -13.05 -7.45
CA THR A 234 -18.87 -12.73 -8.36
C THR A 234 -17.80 -11.89 -7.66
N ALA A 235 -18.22 -10.91 -6.86
CA ALA A 235 -17.31 -10.10 -6.08
C ALA A 235 -16.53 -10.95 -5.05
N GLY A 236 -17.18 -11.88 -4.36
CA GLY A 236 -16.50 -12.79 -3.44
C GLY A 236 -15.43 -13.64 -4.11
N ILE A 237 -15.73 -14.19 -5.30
CA ILE A 237 -14.74 -14.96 -6.09
C ILE A 237 -13.57 -14.07 -6.51
N LEU A 238 -13.85 -12.86 -7.00
CA LEU A 238 -12.81 -11.92 -7.40
C LEU A 238 -11.96 -11.46 -6.22
N LEU A 239 -12.56 -11.21 -5.06
CA LEU A 239 -11.82 -10.87 -3.84
C LEU A 239 -10.89 -12.02 -3.40
N PHE A 240 -11.36 -13.27 -3.51
CA PHE A 240 -10.51 -14.44 -3.26
C PHE A 240 -9.32 -14.46 -4.22
N LEU A 241 -9.53 -14.27 -5.52
CA LEU A 241 -8.45 -14.23 -6.52
C LEU A 241 -7.49 -13.05 -6.29
N VAL A 242 -8.01 -11.90 -5.91
CA VAL A 242 -7.19 -10.72 -5.55
C VAL A 242 -6.32 -11.03 -4.33
N GLY A 243 -6.88 -11.66 -3.31
CA GLY A 243 -6.11 -12.11 -2.14
C GLY A 243 -5.03 -13.11 -2.51
N LEU A 244 -5.39 -14.12 -3.33
CA LEU A 244 -4.46 -15.14 -3.80
C LEU A 244 -3.26 -14.53 -4.54
N MET A 245 -3.53 -13.64 -5.50
CA MET A 245 -2.48 -12.94 -6.24
C MET A 245 -1.68 -11.99 -5.32
N GLY A 246 -2.37 -11.23 -4.46
CA GLY A 246 -1.75 -10.31 -3.52
C GLY A 246 -0.79 -11.02 -2.57
N GLY A 247 -1.20 -12.14 -2.00
CA GLY A 247 -0.39 -12.98 -1.11
C GLY A 247 0.76 -13.68 -1.84
N PHE A 248 0.50 -14.23 -3.03
CA PHE A 248 1.51 -14.94 -3.82
C PHE A 248 2.64 -14.03 -4.29
N PHE A 249 2.31 -12.86 -4.85
CA PHE A 249 3.30 -11.93 -5.40
C PHE A 249 3.81 -10.89 -4.40
N GLY A 250 3.27 -10.83 -3.20
CA GLY A 250 3.67 -9.82 -2.22
C GLY A 250 3.26 -8.39 -2.59
N LEU A 251 2.23 -8.22 -3.42
CA LEU A 251 1.74 -6.92 -3.88
C LEU A 251 0.73 -6.29 -2.92
N GLY A 252 0.10 -7.13 -2.13
CA GLY A 252 -1.16 -6.79 -1.50
C GLY A 252 -2.32 -6.71 -2.49
N GLY A 253 -3.55 -6.56 -1.99
CA GLY A 253 -4.76 -6.52 -2.81
C GLY A 253 -5.15 -5.15 -3.36
N GLY A 254 -4.41 -4.08 -3.00
CA GLY A 254 -4.85 -2.68 -3.21
C GLY A 254 -5.17 -2.30 -4.65
N TRP A 255 -4.46 -2.85 -5.62
CA TRP A 255 -4.64 -2.56 -7.03
C TRP A 255 -5.99 -3.00 -7.62
N ALA A 256 -6.59 -4.06 -7.07
CA ALA A 256 -7.83 -4.64 -7.59
C ALA A 256 -9.02 -4.51 -6.64
N LEU A 257 -8.80 -4.34 -5.34
CA LEU A 257 -9.88 -4.22 -4.35
C LEU A 257 -10.87 -3.10 -4.68
N THR A 258 -10.36 -1.88 -4.90
CA THR A 258 -11.20 -0.74 -5.25
C THR A 258 -11.99 -0.98 -6.54
N PRO A 259 -11.40 -1.43 -7.65
CA PRO A 259 -12.15 -1.83 -8.85
C PRO A 259 -13.21 -2.91 -8.61
N VAL A 260 -12.92 -3.94 -7.84
CA VAL A 260 -13.91 -5.00 -7.55
C VAL A 260 -15.11 -4.44 -6.79
N LEU A 261 -14.87 -3.68 -5.73
CA LEU A 261 -15.94 -3.06 -4.95
C LEU A 261 -16.73 -2.02 -5.76
N ASN A 262 -16.06 -1.20 -6.55
CA ASN A 262 -16.69 -0.12 -7.30
C ASN A 262 -17.38 -0.62 -8.57
N ILE A 263 -16.68 -1.34 -9.44
CA ILE A 263 -17.19 -1.70 -10.77
C ILE A 263 -18.11 -2.93 -10.70
N VAL A 264 -17.73 -3.95 -9.90
CA VAL A 264 -18.48 -5.19 -9.85
C VAL A 264 -19.65 -5.08 -8.89
N MET A 265 -19.43 -4.56 -7.68
CA MET A 265 -20.47 -4.42 -6.65
C MET A 265 -21.27 -3.12 -6.76
N ALA A 266 -20.91 -2.19 -7.63
CA ALA A 266 -21.54 -0.87 -7.75
C ALA A 266 -21.48 -0.04 -6.46
N THR A 267 -20.40 -0.15 -5.69
CA THR A 267 -20.17 0.67 -4.50
C THR A 267 -19.63 2.04 -4.92
N PRO A 268 -20.10 3.18 -4.36
CA PRO A 268 -19.54 4.49 -4.63
C PRO A 268 -18.01 4.51 -4.44
N LEU A 269 -17.29 5.21 -5.32
CA LEU A 269 -15.83 5.15 -5.38
C LEU A 269 -15.14 5.49 -4.06
N LYS A 270 -15.63 6.51 -3.34
CA LYS A 270 -15.09 6.90 -2.02
C LYS A 270 -15.26 5.81 -0.97
N VAL A 271 -16.43 5.16 -0.94
CA VAL A 271 -16.73 4.04 -0.01
C VAL A 271 -15.91 2.80 -0.40
N ALA A 272 -15.77 2.52 -1.69
CA ALA A 272 -14.95 1.41 -2.19
C ALA A 272 -13.48 1.61 -1.80
N ALA A 273 -12.92 2.80 -2.02
CA ALA A 273 -11.53 3.11 -1.66
C ALA A 273 -11.30 3.05 -0.14
N ALA A 274 -12.23 3.60 0.65
CA ALA A 274 -12.13 3.57 2.11
C ALA A 274 -12.23 2.14 2.67
N SER A 275 -13.15 1.32 2.15
CA SER A 275 -13.33 -0.08 2.58
C SER A 275 -12.19 -0.98 2.09
N SER A 276 -11.62 -0.70 0.90
CA SER A 276 -10.47 -1.44 0.38
C SER A 276 -9.22 -1.27 1.25
N GLY A 277 -8.98 -0.11 1.84
CA GLY A 277 -7.86 0.11 2.76
C GLY A 277 -7.92 -0.81 3.98
N VAL A 278 -9.11 -1.00 4.57
CA VAL A 278 -9.30 -1.92 5.70
C VAL A 278 -9.11 -3.37 5.26
N LEU A 279 -9.70 -3.77 4.13
CA LEU A 279 -9.55 -5.12 3.56
C LEU A 279 -8.09 -5.44 3.26
N LEU A 280 -7.36 -4.47 2.70
CA LEU A 280 -5.93 -4.58 2.42
C LEU A 280 -5.14 -4.86 3.70
N ALA A 281 -5.38 -4.08 4.75
CA ALA A 281 -4.68 -4.26 6.03
C ALA A 281 -4.92 -5.65 6.63
N ILE A 282 -6.15 -6.17 6.56
CA ILE A 282 -6.52 -7.48 7.09
C ILE A 282 -5.92 -8.61 6.22
N SER A 283 -6.06 -8.52 4.90
CA SER A 283 -5.60 -9.56 3.98
C SER A 283 -4.09 -9.69 3.96
N ASP A 284 -3.38 -8.56 3.94
CA ASP A 284 -1.92 -8.57 3.85
C ASP A 284 -1.29 -8.99 5.18
N GLY A 285 -1.91 -8.63 6.32
CA GLY A 285 -1.55 -9.19 7.62
C GLY A 285 -1.71 -10.71 7.69
N THR A 286 -2.75 -11.26 7.06
CA THR A 286 -2.98 -12.71 6.95
C THR A 286 -1.93 -13.37 6.07
N ALA A 287 -1.61 -12.79 4.90
CA ALA A 287 -0.58 -13.30 4.00
C ALA A 287 0.82 -13.24 4.62
N ALA A 288 1.14 -12.15 5.33
CA ALA A 288 2.43 -11.95 6.00
C ALA A 288 2.75 -13.07 7.00
N TRP A 289 1.73 -13.66 7.62
CA TRP A 289 1.90 -14.78 8.55
C TRP A 289 2.64 -15.97 7.94
N GLY A 290 2.36 -16.30 6.67
CA GLY A 290 3.09 -17.36 5.95
C GLY A 290 4.59 -17.07 5.86
N TYR A 291 4.95 -15.87 5.44
CA TYR A 291 6.34 -15.44 5.29
C TYR A 291 7.08 -15.26 6.63
N ILE A 292 6.39 -14.89 7.71
CA ILE A 292 7.00 -14.84 9.06
C ILE A 292 7.50 -16.22 9.49
N LYS A 293 6.73 -17.28 9.22
CA LYS A 293 7.09 -18.65 9.60
C LYS A 293 8.34 -19.18 8.89
N THR A 294 8.63 -18.72 7.69
CA THR A 294 9.83 -19.10 6.93
C THR A 294 11.06 -18.26 7.27
N GLY A 295 10.91 -17.23 8.10
CA GLY A 295 12.00 -16.27 8.39
C GLY A 295 12.29 -15.29 7.26
N ALA A 296 11.51 -15.30 6.16
CA ALA A 296 11.68 -14.39 5.03
C ALA A 296 11.40 -12.93 5.39
N MET A 297 10.66 -12.68 6.46
CA MET A 297 10.43 -11.33 6.95
C MET A 297 11.57 -10.89 7.86
N ILE A 298 12.48 -10.08 7.35
CA ILE A 298 13.61 -9.54 8.08
C ILE A 298 13.24 -8.17 8.67
N PRO A 299 12.99 -8.09 9.99
CA PRO A 299 12.41 -6.89 10.58
C PRO A 299 13.30 -5.65 10.48
N VAL A 300 14.63 -5.81 10.55
CA VAL A 300 15.59 -4.70 10.39
C VAL A 300 15.49 -4.08 9.00
N PHE A 301 15.26 -4.90 7.98
CA PHE A 301 15.05 -4.44 6.60
C PHE A 301 13.66 -3.81 6.42
N VAL A 302 12.61 -4.36 7.04
CA VAL A 302 11.23 -3.93 6.91
C VAL A 302 10.96 -2.59 7.61
N ALA A 303 11.54 -2.33 8.78
CA ALA A 303 11.18 -1.19 9.62
C ALA A 303 11.37 0.20 8.95
N PRO A 304 12.47 0.49 8.23
CA PRO A 304 12.61 1.77 7.52
C PRO A 304 11.52 1.98 6.47
N TRP A 305 11.11 0.89 5.79
CA TRP A 305 10.04 0.93 4.80
C TRP A 305 8.70 1.29 5.44
N LEU A 306 8.38 0.70 6.60
CA LEU A 306 7.14 1.00 7.32
C LEU A 306 7.09 2.46 7.81
N LEU A 307 8.17 2.96 8.37
CA LEU A 307 8.26 4.36 8.80
C LEU A 307 8.06 5.32 7.62
N GLY A 308 8.67 5.02 6.47
CA GLY A 308 8.47 5.78 5.24
C GLY A 308 7.02 5.76 4.78
N GLN A 309 6.31 4.60 4.89
CA GLN A 309 4.89 4.51 4.55
C GLN A 309 4.02 5.40 5.46
N VAL A 310 4.30 5.47 6.76
CA VAL A 310 3.56 6.35 7.67
C VAL A 310 3.74 7.81 7.28
N VAL A 311 4.99 8.25 7.10
CA VAL A 311 5.29 9.65 6.75
C VAL A 311 4.76 10.01 5.36
N GLY A 312 5.05 9.19 4.37
CA GLY A 312 4.60 9.40 2.99
C GLY A 312 3.09 9.32 2.84
N GLY A 313 2.43 8.42 3.58
CA GLY A 313 0.98 8.29 3.60
C GLY A 313 0.28 9.56 4.11
N VAL A 314 0.80 10.14 5.19
CA VAL A 314 0.30 11.43 5.70
C VAL A 314 0.53 12.57 4.71
N ILE A 315 1.72 12.64 4.11
CA ILE A 315 2.04 13.65 3.09
C ILE A 315 1.11 13.48 1.88
N GLY A 316 0.96 12.24 1.37
CA GLY A 316 0.11 11.92 0.24
C GLY A 316 -1.35 12.27 0.47
N ALA A 317 -1.90 11.94 1.64
CA ALA A 317 -3.26 12.29 2.01
C ALA A 317 -3.52 13.81 2.03
N ASN A 318 -2.55 14.60 2.53
CA ASN A 318 -2.64 16.05 2.52
C ASN A 318 -2.44 16.65 1.11
N LEU A 319 -1.65 16.00 0.27
CA LEU A 319 -1.32 16.48 -1.07
C LEU A 319 -2.42 16.15 -2.08
N LEU A 320 -3.20 15.09 -1.82
CA LEU A 320 -4.32 14.65 -2.66
C LEU A 320 -5.31 15.77 -2.97
N SER A 321 -5.56 16.66 -2.01
CA SER A 321 -6.47 17.82 -2.21
C SER A 321 -5.91 18.91 -3.11
N ARG A 322 -4.59 18.89 -3.42
CA ARG A 322 -3.88 19.97 -4.15
C ARG A 322 -3.37 19.53 -5.52
N ILE A 323 -3.20 18.23 -5.76
CA ILE A 323 -2.63 17.71 -7.01
C ILE A 323 -3.73 17.10 -7.88
N LYS A 324 -3.62 17.33 -9.18
CA LYS A 324 -4.49 16.66 -10.16
C LYS A 324 -4.16 15.16 -10.18
N VAL A 325 -5.12 14.34 -9.79
CA VAL A 325 -5.00 12.86 -9.72
C VAL A 325 -4.52 12.26 -11.05
N SER A 326 -4.84 12.91 -12.19
CA SER A 326 -4.40 12.45 -13.51
C SER A 326 -2.87 12.41 -13.67
N ILE A 327 -2.13 13.39 -13.12
CA ILE A 327 -0.66 13.44 -13.23
C ILE A 327 -0.05 12.24 -12.50
N ILE A 328 -0.52 11.98 -11.29
CA ILE A 328 -0.03 10.86 -10.47
C ILE A 328 -0.39 9.53 -11.10
N ARG A 329 -1.58 9.42 -11.66
CA ARG A 329 -2.01 8.23 -12.39
C ARG A 329 -1.05 7.89 -13.54
N TYR A 330 -0.67 8.86 -14.38
CA TYR A 330 0.29 8.63 -15.47
C TYR A 330 1.68 8.27 -14.96
N LEU A 331 2.12 8.89 -13.86
CA LEU A 331 3.39 8.56 -13.23
C LEU A 331 3.39 7.11 -12.72
N VAL A 332 2.33 6.70 -12.03
CA VAL A 332 2.18 5.31 -11.56
C VAL A 332 2.15 4.33 -12.72
N ILE A 333 1.41 4.63 -13.79
CA ILE A 333 1.39 3.80 -15.00
C ILE A 333 2.81 3.68 -15.59
N GLY A 334 3.57 4.77 -15.65
CA GLY A 334 4.95 4.76 -16.10
C GLY A 334 5.85 3.86 -15.26
N VAL A 335 5.77 3.97 -13.93
CA VAL A 335 6.55 3.13 -13.00
C VAL A 335 6.16 1.66 -13.14
N LEU A 336 4.86 1.34 -13.19
CA LEU A 336 4.39 -0.03 -13.34
C LEU A 336 4.81 -0.64 -14.69
N ALA A 337 4.69 0.11 -15.78
CA ALA A 337 5.09 -0.34 -17.11
C ALA A 337 6.60 -0.58 -17.19
N PHE A 338 7.41 0.33 -16.63
CA PHE A 338 8.86 0.20 -16.58
C PHE A 338 9.29 -1.01 -15.73
N SER A 339 8.71 -1.17 -14.55
CA SER A 339 8.96 -2.34 -13.69
C SER A 339 8.53 -3.65 -14.37
N ALA A 340 7.39 -3.64 -15.09
CA ALA A 340 6.93 -4.82 -15.82
C ALA A 340 7.92 -5.25 -16.91
N VAL A 341 8.40 -4.30 -17.72
CA VAL A 341 9.43 -4.59 -18.74
C VAL A 341 10.68 -5.17 -18.11
N LYS A 342 11.19 -4.55 -17.03
CA LYS A 342 12.40 -5.01 -16.34
C LYS A 342 12.24 -6.42 -15.76
N LEU A 343 11.07 -6.71 -15.14
CA LEU A 343 10.77 -8.05 -14.62
C LEU A 343 10.71 -9.11 -15.71
N ILE A 344 10.07 -8.82 -16.85
CA ILE A 344 9.97 -9.74 -17.97
C ILE A 344 11.35 -10.00 -18.59
N VAL A 345 12.13 -8.94 -18.82
CA VAL A 345 13.48 -9.05 -19.35
C VAL A 345 14.34 -9.91 -18.43
N ARG A 346 14.38 -9.61 -17.14
CA ARG A 346 15.16 -10.36 -16.16
C ARG A 346 14.74 -11.83 -16.07
N ALA A 347 13.43 -12.11 -16.14
CA ALA A 347 12.96 -13.49 -16.19
C ALA A 347 13.45 -14.23 -17.45
N ILE A 348 13.45 -13.56 -18.62
CA ILE A 348 13.95 -14.15 -19.88
C ILE A 348 15.45 -14.38 -19.80
N GLU A 349 16.23 -13.43 -19.23
CA GLU A 349 17.66 -13.58 -19.00
C GLU A 349 17.98 -14.83 -18.18
N GLU A 350 17.26 -14.98 -17.05
CA GLU A 350 17.42 -16.13 -16.15
C GLU A 350 17.02 -17.47 -16.82
N PHE A 351 15.91 -17.50 -17.60
CA PHE A 351 15.49 -18.71 -18.32
C PHE A 351 16.37 -19.07 -19.51
N ALA A 352 16.85 -18.08 -20.24
CA ALA A 352 17.62 -18.28 -21.48
C ALA A 352 19.14 -18.38 -21.21
N GLY A 353 19.61 -18.01 -20.02
CA GLY A 353 21.04 -17.90 -19.70
C GLY A 353 21.76 -16.85 -20.56
N ILE A 354 21.05 -15.84 -21.02
CA ILE A 354 21.54 -14.77 -21.91
C ILE A 354 21.50 -13.46 -21.12
N ASP A 355 22.60 -12.73 -21.14
CA ASP A 355 22.66 -11.38 -20.57
C ASP A 355 22.17 -10.38 -21.63
N ILE A 356 20.99 -9.79 -21.43
CA ILE A 356 20.41 -8.81 -22.35
C ILE A 356 20.76 -7.42 -21.80
N PRO A 357 21.62 -6.64 -22.42
CA PRO A 357 21.99 -5.32 -21.92
C PRO A 357 20.81 -4.35 -22.13
N VAL A 358 19.80 -4.44 -21.26
CA VAL A 358 18.66 -3.52 -21.23
C VAL A 358 18.69 -2.75 -19.91
N LEU A 359 19.27 -1.53 -19.93
CA LEU A 359 19.21 -0.47 -18.87
C LEU A 359 19.87 -0.85 -17.54
#